data_526adf8e1bad3611cea27482ea91184d
#
_entry.id   526adf8e1bad3611cea27482ea91184d
#
_cell.length_a   1.000
_cell.length_b   1.000
_cell.length_c   1.000
_cell.angle_alpha   90.00
_cell.angle_beta   90.00
_cell.angle_gamma   90.00
#
_symmetry.space_group_name_H-M   'P 1'
#
loop_
_entity.id
_entity.type
_entity.pdbx_description
1 polymer ?
#
loop_
_entity_poly.entity_id
_entity_poly.type
_entity_poly.pdbx_seq_one_letter_code
_entity_poly.pdbx_strand_id
1 'polypeptide(L)'
;METVASTRAPQELIGLTFAEFSRYVAQKVGFHPRFHRALYRQLMATGTCDPRQEPMWHEAERGSPGALARVIATLASATSVLPHVVAEHSTHAAGVGTTRKLVCRLADGREVESVLIPMGGGRQDGGYATVCVSSQVGCKMGCRFCHTATMGLIRNLSAAEIVAQVVVAAVVSGVRPRNVVFMGMGEPLDNLDAVAQAVRVLTDVNGLGLAQRHITISTVGRVDQLPRLTDLGLTRINLAVSLTAADDVLRSEWIPLNRVYGLTQLKEALLNYPLGRGRRILVSYVLMAGVNDGDAQIADLVRWCAGLTVLVNLIPFNPIPSRPEVPTAQERIDDVQALLESAGIETRQRRTKGDGVMAACGQLGDPSQRQHTTRSRHEHQAP
;
A
#
# COMPACT_ATOMS: atom_id res chain seq x y z
N MET A 1 35.72 -16.66 -27.72
CA MET A 1 35.38 -15.76 -26.58
C MET A 1 33.99 -15.18 -26.87
N GLU A 2 32.94 -15.87 -26.45
CA GLU A 2 31.57 -15.39 -26.55
C GLU A 2 31.34 -14.39 -25.42
N THR A 3 31.05 -13.15 -25.77
CA THR A 3 30.60 -12.10 -24.87
C THR A 3 29.23 -12.49 -24.34
N VAL A 4 29.19 -12.94 -23.09
CA VAL A 4 27.93 -13.11 -22.34
C VAL A 4 27.29 -11.71 -22.23
N ALA A 5 26.30 -11.47 -23.07
CA ALA A 5 25.46 -10.30 -22.95
C ALA A 5 24.74 -10.37 -21.59
N SER A 6 25.12 -9.48 -20.67
CA SER A 6 24.41 -9.27 -19.41
C SER A 6 22.98 -8.88 -19.74
N THR A 7 22.06 -9.82 -19.66
CA THR A 7 20.62 -9.55 -19.77
C THR A 7 20.17 -8.82 -18.49
N ARG A 8 20.41 -7.50 -18.46
CA ARG A 8 19.75 -6.66 -17.45
C ARG A 8 18.24 -6.83 -17.59
N ALA A 9 17.57 -7.09 -16.46
CA ALA A 9 16.12 -7.09 -16.42
C ALA A 9 15.57 -5.80 -17.06
N PRO A 10 14.48 -5.89 -17.83
CA PRO A 10 13.90 -4.72 -18.47
C PRO A 10 13.57 -3.64 -17.43
N GLN A 11 13.80 -2.38 -17.80
CA GLN A 11 13.59 -1.24 -16.91
C GLN A 11 12.09 -1.01 -16.68
N GLU A 12 11.65 -1.06 -15.44
CA GLU A 12 10.25 -0.81 -15.06
C GLU A 12 9.98 0.70 -14.98
N LEU A 13 9.52 1.31 -16.08
CA LEU A 13 9.38 2.75 -16.24
C LEU A 13 8.43 3.40 -15.22
N ILE A 14 7.35 2.71 -14.87
CA ILE A 14 6.33 3.24 -13.95
C ILE A 14 6.85 3.40 -12.50
N GLY A 15 7.95 2.72 -12.17
CA GLY A 15 8.61 2.82 -10.86
C GLY A 15 9.66 3.92 -10.77
N LEU A 16 9.85 4.72 -11.83
CA LEU A 16 10.82 5.81 -11.88
C LEU A 16 10.18 7.15 -11.52
N THR A 17 10.90 8.01 -10.79
CA THR A 17 10.57 9.43 -10.70
C THR A 17 10.76 10.10 -12.06
N PHE A 18 10.18 11.30 -12.25
CA PHE A 18 10.37 12.04 -13.51
C PHE A 18 11.86 12.26 -13.84
N ALA A 19 12.66 12.58 -12.84
CA ALA A 19 14.10 12.79 -13.05
C ALA A 19 14.81 11.53 -13.54
N GLU A 20 14.51 10.36 -12.98
CA GLU A 20 15.05 9.06 -13.39
C GLU A 20 14.54 8.66 -14.79
N PHE A 21 13.23 8.80 -15.02
CA PHE A 21 12.60 8.56 -16.33
C PHE A 21 13.21 9.46 -17.41
N SER A 22 13.32 10.76 -17.16
CA SER A 22 13.89 11.72 -18.10
C SER A 22 15.35 11.39 -18.43
N ARG A 23 16.14 10.99 -17.44
CA ARG A 23 17.52 10.55 -17.65
C ARG A 23 17.58 9.28 -18.51
N TYR A 24 16.73 8.30 -18.24
CA TYR A 24 16.64 7.07 -19.03
C TYR A 24 16.33 7.37 -20.50
N VAL A 25 15.30 8.20 -20.77
CA VAL A 25 14.92 8.57 -22.14
C VAL A 25 16.01 9.39 -22.81
N ALA A 26 16.60 10.37 -22.10
CA ALA A 26 17.67 11.22 -22.64
C ALA A 26 18.91 10.41 -23.07
N GLN A 27 19.31 9.42 -22.28
CA GLN A 27 20.46 8.57 -22.59
C GLN A 27 20.26 7.70 -23.84
N LYS A 28 19.01 7.37 -24.17
CA LYS A 28 18.67 6.47 -25.27
C LYS A 28 18.32 7.23 -26.56
N VAL A 29 17.65 8.37 -26.44
CA VAL A 29 17.03 9.05 -27.58
C VAL A 29 17.42 10.53 -27.68
N GLY A 30 17.88 11.14 -26.60
CA GLY A 30 18.07 12.60 -26.49
C GLY A 30 16.75 13.33 -26.22
N PHE A 31 16.58 14.49 -26.81
CA PHE A 31 15.44 15.41 -26.67
C PHE A 31 15.38 16.22 -25.36
N HIS A 32 14.67 17.34 -25.46
CA HIS A 32 14.49 18.28 -24.36
C HIS A 32 13.52 17.68 -23.31
N PRO A 33 13.74 17.89 -22.00
CA PRO A 33 12.90 17.34 -20.91
C PRO A 33 11.39 17.60 -21.03
N ARG A 34 10.96 18.65 -21.78
CA ARG A 34 9.53 18.90 -22.04
C ARG A 34 8.83 17.73 -22.71
N PHE A 35 9.52 17.04 -23.64
CA PHE A 35 9.00 15.87 -24.35
C PHE A 35 8.91 14.67 -23.40
N HIS A 36 9.92 14.49 -22.54
CA HIS A 36 9.91 13.44 -21.53
C HIS A 36 8.76 13.62 -20.52
N ARG A 37 8.44 14.89 -20.18
CA ARG A 37 7.35 15.19 -19.24
C ARG A 37 5.98 14.80 -19.79
N ALA A 38 5.72 15.00 -21.07
CA ALA A 38 4.46 14.58 -21.69
C ALA A 38 4.29 13.07 -21.58
N LEU A 39 5.32 12.31 -21.97
CA LEU A 39 5.31 10.85 -21.88
C LEU A 39 5.16 10.35 -20.42
N TYR A 40 5.84 11.00 -19.48
CA TYR A 40 5.75 10.63 -18.06
C TYR A 40 4.34 10.87 -17.51
N ARG A 41 3.71 11.97 -17.89
CA ARG A 41 2.31 12.26 -17.50
C ARG A 41 1.35 11.24 -18.09
N GLN A 42 1.53 10.86 -19.33
CA GLN A 42 0.74 9.83 -19.97
C GLN A 42 0.90 8.50 -19.24
N LEU A 43 2.14 8.08 -18.96
CA LEU A 43 2.44 6.86 -18.19
C LEU A 43 1.74 6.85 -16.84
N MET A 44 1.80 7.96 -16.09
CA MET A 44 1.18 8.06 -14.77
C MET A 44 -0.35 8.18 -14.81
N ALA A 45 -0.91 8.61 -15.92
CA ALA A 45 -2.37 8.74 -16.11
C ALA A 45 -3.03 7.46 -16.63
N THR A 46 -2.35 6.75 -17.54
CA THR A 46 -2.95 5.64 -18.29
C THR A 46 -2.22 4.31 -18.15
N GLY A 47 -1.02 4.32 -17.56
CA GLY A 47 -0.11 3.16 -17.50
C GLY A 47 0.57 2.84 -18.82
N THR A 48 0.36 3.65 -19.84
CA THR A 48 0.96 3.49 -21.16
C THR A 48 1.89 4.66 -21.50
N CYS A 49 2.83 4.43 -22.39
CA CYS A 49 3.78 5.44 -22.83
C CYS A 49 3.88 5.36 -24.35
N ASP A 50 2.92 6.00 -25.02
CA ASP A 50 2.84 6.01 -26.50
C ASP A 50 3.08 7.42 -27.05
N PRO A 51 4.29 7.69 -27.59
CA PRO A 51 4.62 9.00 -28.14
C PRO A 51 3.70 9.43 -29.30
N ARG A 52 3.07 8.51 -30.01
CA ARG A 52 2.16 8.81 -31.13
C ARG A 52 0.91 9.58 -30.69
N GLN A 53 0.53 9.46 -29.41
CA GLN A 53 -0.62 10.15 -28.85
C GLN A 53 -0.29 11.58 -28.38
N GLU A 54 1.00 11.97 -28.41
CA GLU A 54 1.47 13.26 -27.92
C GLU A 54 1.81 14.20 -29.09
N PRO A 55 1.05 15.27 -29.36
CA PRO A 55 1.24 16.15 -30.53
C PRO A 55 2.66 16.70 -30.68
N MET A 56 3.34 16.98 -29.55
CA MET A 56 4.71 17.52 -29.58
C MET A 56 5.73 16.55 -30.18
N TRP A 57 5.49 15.23 -30.15
CA TRP A 57 6.37 14.27 -30.80
C TRP A 57 6.26 14.29 -32.33
N HIS A 58 5.11 14.70 -32.85
CA HIS A 58 4.99 14.96 -34.29
C HIS A 58 5.77 16.21 -34.74
N GLU A 59 5.91 17.21 -33.86
CA GLU A 59 6.82 18.33 -34.12
C GLU A 59 8.30 17.90 -34.08
N ALA A 60 8.65 17.04 -33.10
CA ALA A 60 9.99 16.48 -33.02
C ALA A 60 10.36 15.66 -34.27
N GLU A 61 9.42 14.89 -34.80
CA GLU A 61 9.62 14.11 -36.05
C GLU A 61 9.86 15.01 -37.26
N ARG A 62 9.17 16.18 -37.38
CA ARG A 62 9.43 17.17 -38.43
C ARG A 62 10.82 17.79 -38.34
N GLY A 63 11.31 18.01 -37.11
CA GLY A 63 12.64 18.60 -36.87
C GLY A 63 13.79 17.57 -36.90
N SER A 64 13.50 16.31 -36.69
CA SER A 64 14.47 15.20 -36.64
C SER A 64 13.82 13.91 -37.13
N PRO A 65 13.88 13.63 -38.45
CA PRO A 65 13.27 12.42 -39.03
C PRO A 65 13.76 11.14 -38.32
N GLY A 66 12.82 10.22 -38.07
CA GLY A 66 13.06 8.99 -37.29
C GLY A 66 13.12 9.16 -35.78
N ALA A 67 12.87 10.36 -35.24
CA ALA A 67 12.82 10.62 -33.81
C ALA A 67 11.76 9.78 -33.10
N LEU A 68 10.56 9.79 -33.68
CA LEU A 68 9.41 9.05 -33.13
C LEU A 68 9.67 7.53 -33.12
N ALA A 69 10.24 6.98 -34.18
CA ALA A 69 10.60 5.57 -34.27
C ALA A 69 11.63 5.17 -33.19
N ARG A 70 12.67 6.00 -32.98
CA ARG A 70 13.68 5.76 -31.92
C ARG A 70 13.08 5.76 -30.53
N VAL A 71 12.16 6.70 -30.23
CA VAL A 71 11.48 6.76 -28.93
C VAL A 71 10.61 5.54 -28.73
N ILE A 72 9.80 5.16 -29.73
CA ILE A 72 8.96 3.96 -29.66
C ILE A 72 9.81 2.72 -29.39
N ALA A 73 10.91 2.52 -30.13
CA ALA A 73 11.82 1.39 -29.94
C ALA A 73 12.45 1.38 -28.52
N THR A 74 12.82 2.55 -28.00
CA THR A 74 13.37 2.70 -26.64
C THR A 74 12.34 2.30 -25.59
N LEU A 75 11.10 2.78 -25.73
CA LEU A 75 10.03 2.49 -24.77
C LEU A 75 9.56 1.04 -24.88
N ALA A 76 9.57 0.45 -26.08
CA ALA A 76 9.23 -0.96 -26.29
C ALA A 76 10.24 -1.92 -25.63
N SER A 77 11.51 -1.49 -25.46
CA SER A 77 12.54 -2.27 -24.77
C SER A 77 12.44 -2.20 -23.23
N ALA A 78 11.57 -1.34 -22.71
CA ALA A 78 11.32 -1.18 -21.28
C ALA A 78 9.91 -1.67 -20.94
N THR A 79 9.76 -2.30 -19.79
CA THR A 79 8.43 -2.72 -19.32
C THR A 79 7.72 -1.56 -18.64
N SER A 80 6.55 -1.21 -19.19
CA SER A 80 5.60 -0.31 -18.53
C SER A 80 4.21 -0.96 -18.40
N VAL A 81 4.19 -2.29 -18.38
CA VAL A 81 2.94 -3.04 -18.38
C VAL A 81 2.29 -2.92 -17.02
N LEU A 82 1.09 -2.36 -16.98
CA LEU A 82 0.24 -2.44 -15.80
C LEU A 82 -0.09 -3.89 -15.50
N PRO A 83 -0.18 -4.30 -14.23
CA PRO A 83 -0.63 -5.62 -13.89
C PRO A 83 -2.04 -5.84 -14.45
N HIS A 84 -2.28 -7.03 -14.95
CA HIS A 84 -3.58 -7.38 -15.51
C HIS A 84 -4.59 -7.55 -14.38
N VAL A 85 -5.70 -6.80 -14.43
CA VAL A 85 -6.82 -7.02 -13.49
C VAL A 85 -7.54 -8.28 -13.93
N VAL A 86 -7.39 -9.35 -13.15
CA VAL A 86 -7.97 -10.67 -13.43
C VAL A 86 -9.33 -10.87 -12.79
N ALA A 87 -9.61 -10.11 -11.72
CA ALA A 87 -10.92 -10.07 -11.10
C ALA A 87 -11.18 -8.71 -10.44
N GLU A 88 -12.43 -8.29 -10.50
CA GLU A 88 -12.94 -7.13 -9.75
C GLU A 88 -14.14 -7.58 -8.91
N HIS A 89 -14.09 -7.29 -7.62
CA HIS A 89 -15.20 -7.51 -6.69
C HIS A 89 -15.64 -6.16 -6.15
N SER A 90 -16.93 -5.88 -6.16
CA SER A 90 -17.43 -4.61 -5.69
C SER A 90 -18.60 -4.76 -4.72
N THR A 91 -18.67 -3.85 -3.75
CA THR A 91 -19.82 -3.71 -2.85
C THR A 91 -20.23 -2.24 -2.78
N HIS A 92 -21.53 -1.99 -2.82
CA HIS A 92 -22.08 -0.65 -2.77
C HIS A 92 -22.69 -0.41 -1.40
N ALA A 93 -22.34 0.70 -0.76
CA ALA A 93 -22.98 1.17 0.48
C ALA A 93 -23.65 2.52 0.24
N ALA A 94 -24.95 2.61 0.59
CA ALA A 94 -25.72 3.83 0.45
C ALA A 94 -25.05 5.02 1.17
N GLY A 95 -24.96 6.16 0.49
CA GLY A 95 -24.31 7.36 1.02
C GLY A 95 -22.77 7.29 1.11
N VAL A 96 -22.15 6.16 0.76
CA VAL A 96 -20.69 5.94 0.81
C VAL A 96 -20.11 5.78 -0.58
N GLY A 97 -20.79 5.05 -1.47
CA GLY A 97 -20.34 4.72 -2.83
C GLY A 97 -19.87 3.27 -2.94
N THR A 98 -19.23 2.94 -4.05
CA THR A 98 -18.79 1.59 -4.39
C THR A 98 -17.33 1.34 -4.00
N THR A 99 -17.10 0.44 -3.05
CA THR A 99 -15.76 -0.11 -2.77
C THR A 99 -15.46 -1.20 -3.80
N ARG A 100 -14.27 -1.16 -4.40
CA ARG A 100 -13.82 -2.13 -5.41
C ARG A 100 -12.53 -2.79 -4.97
N LYS A 101 -12.50 -4.12 -4.95
CA LYS A 101 -11.29 -4.93 -4.80
C LYS A 101 -10.82 -5.35 -6.18
N LEU A 102 -9.59 -5.03 -6.51
CA LEU A 102 -8.94 -5.38 -7.76
C LEU A 102 -7.92 -6.49 -7.47
N VAL A 103 -8.05 -7.62 -8.13
CA VAL A 103 -7.04 -8.69 -8.13
C VAL A 103 -6.13 -8.46 -9.33
N CYS A 104 -4.88 -8.12 -9.05
CA CYS A 104 -3.88 -7.71 -10.02
C CYS A 104 -2.86 -8.83 -10.23
N ARG A 105 -2.79 -9.42 -11.43
CA ARG A 105 -1.80 -10.42 -11.80
C ARG A 105 -0.52 -9.72 -12.27
N LEU A 106 0.58 -10.06 -11.62
CA LEU A 106 1.92 -9.56 -11.88
C LEU A 106 2.59 -10.32 -13.02
N ALA A 107 3.73 -9.83 -13.51
CA ALA A 107 4.45 -10.44 -14.65
C ALA A 107 4.94 -11.87 -14.39
N ASP A 108 5.18 -12.23 -13.13
CA ASP A 108 5.56 -13.60 -12.72
C ASP A 108 4.37 -14.53 -12.48
N GLY A 109 3.14 -14.09 -12.82
CA GLY A 109 1.90 -14.84 -12.62
C GLY A 109 1.33 -14.77 -11.21
N ARG A 110 2.02 -14.15 -10.25
CA ARG A 110 1.52 -13.93 -8.88
C ARG A 110 0.44 -12.86 -8.88
N GLU A 111 -0.43 -12.93 -7.87
CA GLU A 111 -1.53 -11.99 -7.73
C GLU A 111 -1.41 -11.22 -6.42
N VAL A 112 -1.74 -9.94 -6.50
CA VAL A 112 -1.90 -9.06 -5.34
C VAL A 112 -3.24 -8.37 -5.41
N GLU A 113 -3.76 -8.02 -4.26
CA GLU A 113 -5.03 -7.33 -4.16
C GLU A 113 -4.82 -5.87 -3.75
N SER A 114 -5.56 -4.98 -4.39
CA SER A 114 -5.68 -3.57 -4.01
C SER A 114 -7.14 -3.18 -3.90
N VAL A 115 -7.43 -2.18 -3.05
CA VAL A 115 -8.82 -1.78 -2.79
C VAL A 115 -8.99 -0.29 -3.04
N LEU A 116 -9.93 0.04 -3.91
CA LEU A 116 -10.39 1.41 -4.13
C LEU A 116 -11.58 1.70 -3.21
N ILE A 117 -11.41 2.68 -2.32
CA ILE A 117 -12.36 3.03 -1.29
C ILE A 117 -12.89 4.44 -1.58
N PRO A 118 -14.19 4.62 -1.87
CA PRO A 118 -14.77 5.95 -2.06
C PRO A 118 -14.74 6.73 -0.75
N MET A 119 -14.42 8.02 -0.84
CA MET A 119 -14.35 8.94 0.28
C MET A 119 -15.19 10.19 -0.04
N GLY A 120 -16.04 10.58 0.89
CA GLY A 120 -16.92 11.74 0.71
C GLY A 120 -18.33 11.33 0.32
N GLY A 121 -19.24 11.37 1.29
CA GLY A 121 -20.65 11.00 1.10
C GLY A 121 -21.35 11.87 0.08
N GLY A 122 -21.99 11.24 -0.91
CA GLY A 122 -23.15 11.75 -1.60
C GLY A 122 -22.98 12.97 -2.52
N ARG A 123 -21.78 13.43 -2.82
CA ARG A 123 -21.59 14.46 -3.86
C ARG A 123 -21.66 13.81 -5.23
N GLN A 124 -22.64 14.25 -6.04
CA GLN A 124 -22.80 13.85 -7.44
C GLN A 124 -21.59 14.25 -8.31
N ASP A 125 -20.73 15.13 -7.82
CA ASP A 125 -19.55 15.66 -8.52
C ASP A 125 -18.27 14.99 -8.03
N GLY A 126 -18.07 13.72 -8.39
CA GLY A 126 -16.76 13.05 -8.29
C GLY A 126 -16.08 13.15 -6.92
N GLY A 127 -16.58 12.42 -5.92
CA GLY A 127 -15.88 12.23 -4.64
C GLY A 127 -14.45 11.80 -4.87
N TYR A 128 -13.57 12.03 -3.90
CA TYR A 128 -12.21 11.50 -3.96
C TYR A 128 -12.14 10.05 -3.46
N ALA A 129 -11.12 9.32 -3.88
CA ALA A 129 -10.91 7.94 -3.47
C ALA A 129 -9.61 7.77 -2.68
N THR A 130 -9.59 6.74 -1.84
CA THR A 130 -8.39 6.18 -1.22
C THR A 130 -8.08 4.85 -1.89
N VAL A 131 -6.82 4.65 -2.29
CA VAL A 131 -6.35 3.34 -2.75
C VAL A 131 -5.55 2.68 -1.64
N CYS A 132 -5.99 1.49 -1.24
CA CYS A 132 -5.24 0.59 -0.37
C CYS A 132 -4.36 -0.30 -1.26
N VAL A 133 -3.03 -0.21 -1.09
CA VAL A 133 -2.05 -0.93 -1.90
C VAL A 133 -1.34 -2.00 -1.10
N SER A 134 -0.96 -3.07 -1.79
CA SER A 134 -0.09 -4.13 -1.29
C SER A 134 1.38 -3.76 -1.47
N SER A 135 2.24 -4.21 -0.55
CA SER A 135 3.70 -4.01 -0.60
C SER A 135 4.48 -5.32 -0.80
N GLN A 136 3.83 -6.45 -0.64
CA GLN A 136 4.42 -7.79 -0.78
C GLN A 136 3.38 -8.75 -1.37
N VAL A 137 3.85 -9.84 -1.96
CA VAL A 137 3.03 -11.02 -2.22
C VAL A 137 3.10 -11.88 -0.96
N GLY A 138 1.99 -11.95 -0.20
CA GLY A 138 1.96 -12.55 1.13
C GLY A 138 2.61 -11.68 2.21
N CYS A 139 2.81 -12.22 3.42
CA CYS A 139 3.38 -11.52 4.57
C CYS A 139 3.97 -12.51 5.58
N LYS A 140 5.16 -12.25 6.12
CA LYS A 140 5.80 -13.13 7.12
C LYS A 140 5.47 -12.78 8.57
N MET A 141 4.75 -11.68 8.83
CA MET A 141 4.51 -11.19 10.21
C MET A 141 3.66 -12.14 11.06
N GLY A 142 2.84 -12.98 10.44
CA GLY A 142 2.06 -14.01 11.13
C GLY A 142 0.93 -13.48 12.00
N CYS A 143 0.47 -12.23 11.77
CA CYS A 143 -0.65 -11.64 12.52
C CYS A 143 -1.91 -12.50 12.43
N ARG A 144 -2.44 -12.97 13.57
CA ARG A 144 -3.54 -13.95 13.60
C ARG A 144 -4.88 -13.40 13.10
N PHE A 145 -5.06 -12.07 13.13
CA PHE A 145 -6.26 -11.40 12.62
C PHE A 145 -6.21 -11.11 11.11
N CYS A 146 -5.16 -11.55 10.40
CA CYS A 146 -4.93 -11.18 9.01
C CYS A 146 -4.85 -12.40 8.10
N HIS A 147 -5.70 -12.43 7.06
CA HIS A 147 -5.74 -13.52 6.08
C HIS A 147 -4.45 -13.63 5.26
N THR A 148 -3.82 -12.48 4.90
CA THR A 148 -2.55 -12.47 4.19
C THR A 148 -1.43 -13.24 4.94
N ALA A 149 -1.48 -13.29 6.27
CA ALA A 149 -0.49 -14.00 7.06
C ALA A 149 -0.49 -15.52 6.80
N THR A 150 -1.63 -16.10 6.36
CA THR A 150 -1.74 -17.53 6.03
C THR A 150 -0.94 -17.90 4.77
N MET A 151 -0.64 -16.92 3.92
CA MET A 151 0.19 -17.11 2.72
C MET A 151 1.68 -17.27 3.05
N GLY A 152 2.15 -16.71 4.17
CA GLY A 152 3.57 -16.44 4.39
C GLY A 152 4.10 -15.40 3.40
N LEU A 153 5.39 -15.08 3.48
CA LEU A 153 6.04 -14.19 2.51
C LEU A 153 6.47 -14.99 1.28
N ILE A 154 6.00 -14.59 0.11
CA ILE A 154 6.46 -15.14 -1.17
C ILE A 154 7.57 -14.25 -1.73
N ARG A 155 7.31 -12.95 -1.92
CA ARG A 155 8.33 -11.95 -2.29
C ARG A 155 7.89 -10.51 -2.00
N ASN A 156 8.84 -9.61 -2.00
CA ASN A 156 8.59 -8.18 -2.03
C ASN A 156 8.07 -7.74 -3.41
N LEU A 157 7.26 -6.69 -3.44
CA LEU A 157 6.90 -5.98 -4.67
C LEU A 157 7.99 -4.97 -5.04
N SER A 158 8.20 -4.76 -6.34
CA SER A 158 8.99 -3.64 -6.82
C SER A 158 8.24 -2.31 -6.63
N ALA A 159 8.96 -1.20 -6.69
CA ALA A 159 8.33 0.13 -6.66
C ALA A 159 7.34 0.31 -7.82
N ALA A 160 7.66 -0.26 -8.98
CA ALA A 160 6.79 -0.23 -10.15
C ALA A 160 5.48 -0.99 -9.90
N GLU A 161 5.55 -2.19 -9.33
CA GLU A 161 4.36 -2.99 -8.99
C GLU A 161 3.48 -2.29 -7.94
N ILE A 162 4.08 -1.55 -7.01
CA ILE A 162 3.33 -0.75 -6.02
C ILE A 162 2.64 0.44 -6.70
N VAL A 163 3.36 1.23 -7.49
CA VAL A 163 2.81 2.40 -8.20
C VAL A 163 1.73 1.98 -9.19
N ALA A 164 1.95 0.87 -9.91
CA ALA A 164 1.02 0.34 -10.88
C ALA A 164 -0.37 0.04 -10.29
N GLN A 165 -0.46 -0.42 -9.03
CA GLN A 165 -1.76 -0.63 -8.36
C GLN A 165 -2.56 0.69 -8.27
N VAL A 166 -1.89 1.82 -8.00
CA VAL A 166 -2.54 3.13 -7.91
C VAL A 166 -3.03 3.59 -9.29
N VAL A 167 -2.20 3.40 -10.31
CA VAL A 167 -2.54 3.77 -11.69
C VAL A 167 -3.67 2.90 -12.23
N VAL A 168 -3.62 1.59 -12.02
CA VAL A 168 -4.70 0.65 -12.39
C VAL A 168 -6.01 1.04 -11.72
N ALA A 169 -6.00 1.32 -10.42
CA ALA A 169 -7.21 1.73 -9.71
C ALA A 169 -7.81 3.03 -10.29
N ALA A 170 -6.95 3.99 -10.68
CA ALA A 170 -7.40 5.23 -11.32
C ALA A 170 -7.99 4.97 -12.72
N VAL A 171 -7.35 4.14 -13.53
CA VAL A 171 -7.80 3.80 -14.89
C VAL A 171 -9.12 3.04 -14.85
N VAL A 172 -9.23 1.99 -14.03
CA VAL A 172 -10.44 1.16 -13.93
C VAL A 172 -11.63 1.94 -13.38
N SER A 173 -11.40 2.86 -12.44
CA SER A 173 -12.49 3.61 -11.81
C SER A 173 -12.85 4.91 -12.52
N GLY A 174 -11.95 5.46 -13.35
CA GLY A 174 -12.07 6.82 -13.87
C GLY A 174 -11.90 7.92 -12.79
N VAL A 175 -11.55 7.55 -11.56
CA VAL A 175 -11.42 8.47 -10.43
C VAL A 175 -9.95 8.59 -10.02
N ARG A 176 -9.44 9.83 -10.00
CA ARG A 176 -8.07 10.08 -9.53
C ARG A 176 -8.00 9.88 -8.00
N PRO A 177 -7.15 8.97 -7.51
CA PRO A 177 -6.96 8.77 -6.08
C PRO A 177 -6.39 10.03 -5.42
N ARG A 178 -6.92 10.38 -4.25
CA ARG A 178 -6.38 11.46 -3.42
C ARG A 178 -5.49 10.94 -2.32
N ASN A 179 -5.82 9.77 -1.77
CA ASN A 179 -5.04 9.14 -0.70
C ASN A 179 -4.56 7.77 -1.13
N VAL A 180 -3.39 7.39 -0.64
CA VAL A 180 -2.83 6.03 -0.76
C VAL A 180 -2.50 5.52 0.63
N VAL A 181 -2.94 4.31 0.96
CA VAL A 181 -2.65 3.66 2.23
C VAL A 181 -1.96 2.32 1.99
N PHE A 182 -0.81 2.11 2.61
CA PHE A 182 -0.07 0.85 2.59
C PHE A 182 -0.63 -0.05 3.72
N MET A 183 -1.83 -0.59 3.47
CA MET A 183 -2.60 -1.43 4.40
C MET A 183 -3.15 -2.68 3.70
N GLY A 184 -2.68 -2.98 2.50
CA GLY A 184 -2.97 -4.19 1.76
C GLY A 184 -2.10 -5.36 2.20
N MET A 185 -1.72 -6.23 1.27
CA MET A 185 -0.87 -7.38 1.56
C MET A 185 0.57 -6.95 1.85
N GLY A 186 1.16 -7.53 2.93
CA GLY A 186 2.55 -7.32 3.31
C GLY A 186 2.78 -6.38 4.49
N GLU A 187 4.03 -6.36 4.98
CA GLU A 187 4.55 -5.38 5.93
C GLU A 187 5.40 -4.36 5.16
N PRO A 188 4.94 -3.10 5.04
CA PRO A 188 5.65 -2.10 4.23
C PRO A 188 7.09 -1.83 4.69
N LEU A 189 7.35 -1.89 6.00
CA LEU A 189 8.69 -1.64 6.53
C LEU A 189 9.67 -2.79 6.27
N ASP A 190 9.18 -3.99 5.90
CA ASP A 190 10.02 -5.09 5.42
C ASP A 190 10.42 -4.93 3.93
N ASN A 191 9.73 -4.03 3.21
CA ASN A 191 10.02 -3.69 1.82
C ASN A 191 10.29 -2.18 1.67
N LEU A 192 10.95 -1.58 2.67
CA LEU A 192 10.99 -0.14 2.84
C LEU A 192 11.63 0.60 1.66
N ASP A 193 12.66 0.06 1.04
CA ASP A 193 13.35 0.73 -0.08
C ASP A 193 12.43 0.87 -1.31
N ALA A 194 11.70 -0.19 -1.66
CA ALA A 194 10.71 -0.15 -2.74
C ALA A 194 9.51 0.74 -2.39
N VAL A 195 9.04 0.68 -1.15
CA VAL A 195 7.97 1.55 -0.64
C VAL A 195 8.39 3.02 -0.69
N ALA A 196 9.62 3.35 -0.27
CA ALA A 196 10.13 4.71 -0.32
C ALA A 196 10.25 5.22 -1.77
N GLN A 197 10.74 4.39 -2.68
CA GLN A 197 10.78 4.74 -4.10
C GLN A 197 9.37 4.94 -4.66
N ALA A 198 8.43 4.06 -4.35
CA ALA A 198 7.03 4.22 -4.75
C ALA A 198 6.43 5.54 -4.23
N VAL A 199 6.70 5.91 -2.97
CA VAL A 199 6.26 7.21 -2.42
C VAL A 199 6.88 8.38 -3.19
N ARG A 200 8.17 8.34 -3.55
CA ARG A 200 8.81 9.38 -4.37
C ARG A 200 8.11 9.54 -5.72
N VAL A 201 7.80 8.42 -6.39
CA VAL A 201 7.08 8.43 -7.68
C VAL A 201 5.66 8.97 -7.53
N LEU A 202 4.90 8.50 -6.53
CA LEU A 202 3.53 8.95 -6.26
C LEU A 202 3.46 10.44 -5.93
N THR A 203 4.52 10.98 -5.31
CA THR A 203 4.59 12.41 -4.92
C THR A 203 5.23 13.30 -5.98
N ASP A 204 5.77 12.74 -7.07
CA ASP A 204 6.39 13.52 -8.13
C ASP A 204 5.37 14.44 -8.81
N VAL A 205 5.65 15.74 -8.78
CA VAL A 205 4.76 16.79 -9.30
C VAL A 205 4.59 16.74 -10.82
N ASN A 206 5.49 16.07 -11.53
CA ASN A 206 5.38 15.86 -12.98
C ASN A 206 4.48 14.66 -13.33
N GLY A 207 4.14 13.81 -12.34
CA GLY A 207 3.28 12.64 -12.47
C GLY A 207 1.97 12.78 -11.70
N LEU A 208 1.75 11.90 -10.71
CA LEU A 208 0.53 11.87 -9.88
C LEU A 208 0.45 13.07 -8.92
N GLY A 209 1.58 13.58 -8.42
CA GLY A 209 1.66 14.79 -7.60
C GLY A 209 0.92 14.70 -6.27
N LEU A 210 0.84 13.51 -5.66
CA LEU A 210 0.24 13.34 -4.34
C LEU A 210 1.10 14.03 -3.28
N ALA A 211 0.49 14.74 -2.34
CA ALA A 211 1.26 15.23 -1.20
C ALA A 211 1.53 14.10 -0.20
N GLN A 212 2.73 14.03 0.40
CA GLN A 212 3.07 12.99 1.38
C GLN A 212 2.03 12.85 2.51
N ARG A 213 1.39 13.96 2.94
CA ARG A 213 0.30 13.94 3.94
C ARG A 213 -0.94 13.13 3.52
N HIS A 214 -1.04 12.77 2.25
CA HIS A 214 -2.10 11.91 1.71
C HIS A 214 -1.66 10.45 1.57
N ILE A 215 -0.47 10.12 2.03
CA ILE A 215 0.08 8.76 2.04
C ILE A 215 0.17 8.30 3.50
N THR A 216 -0.36 7.11 3.77
CA THR A 216 -0.27 6.46 5.09
C THR A 216 0.51 5.17 4.95
N ILE A 217 1.56 5.00 5.75
CA ILE A 217 2.29 3.74 5.90
C ILE A 217 1.87 3.12 7.23
N SER A 218 1.37 1.88 7.17
CA SER A 218 1.00 1.11 8.35
C SER A 218 2.03 0.03 8.63
N THR A 219 2.35 -0.19 9.90
CA THR A 219 3.28 -1.24 10.34
C THR A 219 2.75 -1.97 11.55
N VAL A 220 3.12 -3.24 11.70
CA VAL A 220 2.87 -3.99 12.94
C VAL A 220 3.88 -3.66 14.05
N GLY A 221 4.82 -2.75 13.79
CA GLY A 221 5.80 -2.31 14.79
C GLY A 221 7.23 -2.80 14.50
N ARG A 222 7.72 -2.68 13.26
CA ARG A 222 9.13 -2.84 12.89
C ARG A 222 9.95 -1.68 13.46
N VAL A 223 10.23 -1.76 14.76
CA VAL A 223 10.94 -0.73 15.54
C VAL A 223 12.31 -0.41 14.93
N ASP A 224 13.02 -1.43 14.44
CA ASP A 224 14.30 -1.34 13.77
C ASP A 224 14.27 -0.53 12.45
N GLN A 225 13.11 -0.44 11.81
CA GLN A 225 12.94 0.24 10.52
C GLN A 225 12.35 1.65 10.63
N LEU A 226 11.74 2.00 11.77
CA LEU A 226 11.08 3.30 11.94
C LEU A 226 12.01 4.50 11.72
N PRO A 227 13.28 4.53 12.21
CA PRO A 227 14.20 5.64 11.94
C PRO A 227 14.48 5.84 10.45
N ARG A 228 14.54 4.75 9.68
CA ARG A 228 14.81 4.81 8.23
C ARG A 228 13.74 5.57 7.44
N LEU A 229 12.50 5.66 7.95
CA LEU A 229 11.48 6.51 7.30
C LEU A 229 11.95 7.96 7.21
N THR A 230 12.60 8.46 8.25
CA THR A 230 13.17 9.82 8.28
C THR A 230 14.37 9.95 7.36
N ASP A 231 15.29 8.98 7.40
CA ASP A 231 16.50 8.97 6.57
C ASP A 231 16.17 8.93 5.07
N LEU A 232 15.06 8.28 4.71
CA LEU A 232 14.55 8.21 3.34
C LEU A 232 13.70 9.43 2.92
N GLY A 233 13.57 10.45 3.79
CA GLY A 233 12.81 11.67 3.51
C GLY A 233 11.30 11.52 3.61
N LEU A 234 10.80 10.45 4.27
CA LEU A 234 9.38 10.18 4.45
C LEU A 234 8.81 10.83 5.72
N THR A 235 9.18 12.07 5.99
CA THR A 235 8.85 12.79 7.24
C THR A 235 7.44 13.36 7.28
N ARG A 236 6.76 13.42 6.13
CA ARG A 236 5.42 14.02 5.99
C ARG A 236 4.32 13.02 5.66
N ILE A 237 4.62 11.72 5.65
CA ILE A 237 3.60 10.67 5.56
C ILE A 237 2.82 10.55 6.86
N ASN A 238 1.66 9.92 6.85
CA ASN A 238 0.99 9.47 8.06
C ASN A 238 1.56 8.11 8.47
N LEU A 239 1.97 7.98 9.72
CA LEU A 239 2.36 6.70 10.30
C LEU A 239 1.15 6.08 10.99
N ALA A 240 0.87 4.81 10.67
CA ALA A 240 -0.11 3.99 11.38
C ALA A 240 0.60 2.79 12.01
N VAL A 241 0.17 2.41 13.22
CA VAL A 241 0.69 1.24 13.94
C VAL A 241 -0.46 0.31 14.28
N SER A 242 -0.36 -0.94 13.87
CA SER A 242 -1.29 -2.00 14.26
C SER A 242 -0.94 -2.48 15.67
N LEU A 243 -1.67 -1.96 16.67
CA LEU A 243 -1.44 -2.31 18.06
C LEU A 243 -2.19 -3.58 18.47
N THR A 244 -3.50 -3.59 18.25
CA THR A 244 -4.47 -4.68 18.49
C THR A 244 -4.57 -5.14 19.95
N ALA A 245 -3.47 -5.13 20.71
CA ALA A 245 -3.47 -5.35 22.17
C ALA A 245 -2.40 -4.48 22.83
N ALA A 246 -2.66 -4.01 24.05
CA ALA A 246 -1.77 -3.18 24.85
C ALA A 246 -1.19 -3.93 26.07
N ASP A 247 -1.27 -5.24 26.05
CA ASP A 247 -0.61 -6.20 26.94
C ASP A 247 0.34 -7.07 26.11
N ASP A 248 1.57 -7.30 26.59
CA ASP A 248 2.61 -8.01 25.85
C ASP A 248 2.29 -9.49 25.62
N VAL A 249 1.58 -10.14 26.54
CA VAL A 249 1.19 -11.54 26.41
C VAL A 249 0.17 -11.68 25.29
N LEU A 250 -0.92 -10.94 25.38
CA LEU A 250 -1.99 -10.94 24.40
C LEU A 250 -1.47 -10.47 23.04
N ARG A 251 -0.67 -9.40 23.00
CA ARG A 251 -0.11 -8.90 21.74
C ARG A 251 0.82 -9.91 21.08
N SER A 252 1.65 -10.63 21.86
CA SER A 252 2.55 -11.66 21.33
C SER A 252 1.80 -12.86 20.75
N GLU A 253 0.59 -13.11 21.23
CA GLU A 253 -0.29 -14.12 20.67
C GLU A 253 -0.84 -13.69 19.31
N TRP A 254 -1.29 -12.43 19.18
CA TRP A 254 -1.96 -11.92 17.98
C TRP A 254 -0.99 -11.34 16.93
N ILE A 255 0.13 -10.79 17.39
CA ILE A 255 1.19 -10.19 16.56
C ILE A 255 2.52 -10.78 16.99
N PRO A 256 2.99 -11.88 16.38
CA PRO A 256 4.21 -12.60 16.82
C PRO A 256 5.47 -11.74 16.84
N LEU A 257 5.54 -10.67 16.04
CA LEU A 257 6.64 -9.70 16.04
C LEU A 257 6.85 -9.07 17.44
N ASN A 258 5.83 -9.00 18.27
CA ASN A 258 5.92 -8.47 19.64
C ASN A 258 6.92 -9.23 20.51
N ARG A 259 7.19 -10.50 20.21
CA ARG A 259 8.23 -11.30 20.91
C ARG A 259 9.64 -10.81 20.64
N VAL A 260 9.83 -10.06 19.53
CA VAL A 260 11.12 -9.44 19.15
C VAL A 260 11.16 -8.00 19.60
N TYR A 261 10.07 -7.26 19.37
CA TYR A 261 9.92 -5.85 19.72
C TYR A 261 8.66 -5.68 20.55
N GLY A 262 8.82 -5.73 21.88
CA GLY A 262 7.71 -5.58 22.84
C GLY A 262 7.13 -4.19 22.87
N LEU A 263 6.02 -4.05 23.60
CA LEU A 263 5.26 -2.80 23.72
C LEU A 263 6.09 -1.61 24.24
N THR A 264 7.04 -1.86 25.15
CA THR A 264 7.93 -0.82 25.68
C THR A 264 8.83 -0.26 24.58
N GLN A 265 9.50 -1.14 23.83
CA GLN A 265 10.37 -0.73 22.72
C GLN A 265 9.60 -0.02 21.61
N LEU A 266 8.39 -0.52 21.30
CA LEU A 266 7.50 0.13 20.32
C LEU A 266 7.12 1.53 20.80
N LYS A 267 6.72 1.69 22.06
CA LYS A 267 6.35 2.99 22.62
C LYS A 267 7.52 3.98 22.59
N GLU A 268 8.72 3.55 22.98
CA GLU A 268 9.93 4.36 22.94
C GLU A 268 10.26 4.82 21.51
N ALA A 269 10.17 3.92 20.53
CA ALA A 269 10.40 4.26 19.13
C ALA A 269 9.38 5.30 18.61
N LEU A 270 8.12 5.21 19.05
CA LEU A 270 7.07 6.16 18.67
C LEU A 270 7.20 7.51 19.37
N LEU A 271 7.67 7.55 20.62
CA LEU A 271 8.00 8.80 21.34
C LEU A 271 9.15 9.55 20.64
N ASN A 272 10.12 8.82 20.11
CA ASN A 272 11.25 9.38 19.38
C ASN A 272 10.96 9.65 17.89
N TYR A 273 9.80 9.24 17.37
CA TYR A 273 9.45 9.46 15.97
C TYR A 273 9.16 10.96 15.71
N PRO A 274 9.81 11.60 14.71
CA PRO A 274 9.69 13.03 14.49
C PRO A 274 8.33 13.40 13.89
N LEU A 275 7.35 13.60 14.74
CA LEU A 275 6.02 14.06 14.33
C LEU A 275 6.06 15.54 13.94
N GLY A 276 5.57 15.89 12.76
CA GLY A 276 5.33 17.27 12.37
C GLY A 276 4.23 17.93 13.25
N ARG A 277 4.27 19.25 13.33
CA ARG A 277 3.30 20.04 14.13
C ARG A 277 1.85 19.68 13.78
N GLY A 278 1.04 19.36 14.78
CA GLY A 278 -0.37 19.03 14.64
C GLY A 278 -0.66 17.63 14.04
N ARG A 279 0.37 16.81 13.92
CA ARG A 279 0.21 15.41 13.42
C ARG A 279 0.12 14.42 14.57
N ARG A 280 -0.49 13.29 14.28
CA ARG A 280 -0.69 12.19 15.23
C ARG A 280 -0.27 10.88 14.60
N ILE A 281 0.20 9.94 15.42
CA ILE A 281 0.35 8.54 15.04
C ILE A 281 -1.04 7.90 15.05
N LEU A 282 -1.40 7.19 14.00
CA LEU A 282 -2.63 6.42 13.95
C LEU A 282 -2.39 5.08 14.65
N VAL A 283 -3.08 4.83 15.77
CA VAL A 283 -3.03 3.55 16.47
C VAL A 283 -4.26 2.73 16.04
N SER A 284 -4.04 1.73 15.19
CA SER A 284 -5.09 0.82 14.77
C SER A 284 -5.31 -0.27 15.83
N TYR A 285 -6.51 -0.33 16.40
CA TYR A 285 -6.90 -1.31 17.38
C TYR A 285 -8.06 -2.14 16.83
N VAL A 286 -7.78 -3.38 16.46
CA VAL A 286 -8.79 -4.31 15.95
C VAL A 286 -9.53 -4.90 17.14
N LEU A 287 -10.82 -4.61 17.27
CA LEU A 287 -11.68 -5.07 18.35
C LEU A 287 -12.29 -6.43 18.05
N MET A 288 -12.07 -7.38 18.95
CA MET A 288 -12.56 -8.76 18.88
C MET A 288 -13.29 -9.10 20.18
N ALA A 289 -14.55 -9.56 20.04
CA ALA A 289 -15.42 -9.83 21.16
C ALA A 289 -14.81 -10.89 22.11
N GLY A 290 -14.75 -10.56 23.41
CA GLY A 290 -14.22 -11.43 24.45
C GLY A 290 -12.69 -11.66 24.40
N VAL A 291 -11.96 -10.97 23.50
CA VAL A 291 -10.51 -11.12 23.36
C VAL A 291 -9.80 -9.88 23.91
N ASN A 292 -10.10 -8.71 23.37
CA ASN A 292 -9.39 -7.47 23.65
C ASN A 292 -10.31 -6.26 23.89
N ASP A 293 -11.61 -6.50 24.03
CA ASP A 293 -12.64 -5.47 24.21
C ASP A 293 -13.11 -5.32 25.67
N GLY A 294 -12.53 -6.08 26.62
CA GLY A 294 -12.85 -5.98 28.06
C GLY A 294 -12.28 -4.70 28.69
N ASP A 295 -12.82 -4.28 29.84
CA ASP A 295 -12.42 -3.04 30.54
C ASP A 295 -10.95 -3.04 30.95
N ALA A 296 -10.40 -4.18 31.33
CA ALA A 296 -8.98 -4.32 31.67
C ALA A 296 -8.09 -4.03 30.44
N GLN A 297 -8.42 -4.59 29.28
CA GLN A 297 -7.69 -4.39 28.04
C GLN A 297 -7.77 -2.94 27.54
N ILE A 298 -8.92 -2.29 27.75
CA ILE A 298 -9.09 -0.87 27.42
C ILE A 298 -8.30 0.03 28.38
N ALA A 299 -8.27 -0.31 29.66
CA ALA A 299 -7.41 0.38 30.64
C ALA A 299 -5.92 0.24 30.30
N ASP A 300 -5.47 -0.93 29.81
CA ASP A 300 -4.12 -1.14 29.30
C ASP A 300 -3.83 -0.25 28.08
N LEU A 301 -4.78 -0.13 27.16
CA LEU A 301 -4.67 0.74 26.00
C LEU A 301 -4.52 2.21 26.39
N VAL A 302 -5.33 2.67 27.37
CA VAL A 302 -5.21 4.03 27.93
C VAL A 302 -3.81 4.27 28.50
N ARG A 303 -3.32 3.33 29.34
CA ARG A 303 -1.97 3.43 29.93
C ARG A 303 -0.86 3.44 28.89
N TRP A 304 -1.00 2.60 27.86
CA TRP A 304 -0.01 2.54 26.78
C TRP A 304 0.01 3.83 25.96
N CYS A 305 -1.14 4.41 25.66
CA CYS A 305 -1.25 5.67 24.91
C CYS A 305 -0.71 6.89 25.68
N ALA A 306 -0.62 6.82 27.00
CA ALA A 306 -0.18 7.96 27.83
C ALA A 306 1.20 8.49 27.38
N GLY A 307 1.29 9.80 27.14
CA GLY A 307 2.50 10.50 26.67
C GLY A 307 2.71 10.45 25.14
N LEU A 308 1.94 9.65 24.40
CA LEU A 308 1.98 9.62 22.94
C LEU A 308 0.99 10.62 22.33
N THR A 309 1.34 11.24 21.20
CA THR A 309 0.42 12.03 20.40
C THR A 309 -0.24 11.13 19.37
N VAL A 310 -1.37 10.55 19.74
CA VAL A 310 -2.05 9.51 18.94
C VAL A 310 -3.47 9.89 18.56
N LEU A 311 -3.97 9.22 17.50
CA LEU A 311 -5.37 9.04 17.17
C LEU A 311 -5.64 7.53 17.17
N VAL A 312 -6.46 7.06 18.11
CA VAL A 312 -6.86 5.65 18.12
C VAL A 312 -7.96 5.42 17.09
N ASN A 313 -7.74 4.44 16.23
CA ASN A 313 -8.68 4.01 15.21
C ASN A 313 -9.22 2.64 15.59
N LEU A 314 -10.43 2.61 16.15
CA LEU A 314 -11.14 1.38 16.50
C LEU A 314 -11.66 0.72 15.22
N ILE A 315 -11.30 -0.52 15.02
CA ILE A 315 -11.64 -1.29 13.82
C ILE A 315 -12.36 -2.56 14.30
N PRO A 316 -13.66 -2.73 14.02
CA PRO A 316 -14.30 -4.01 14.26
C PRO A 316 -13.53 -5.11 13.52
N PHE A 317 -13.33 -6.27 14.15
CA PHE A 317 -12.70 -7.41 13.49
C PHE A 317 -13.48 -7.80 12.23
N ASN A 318 -12.78 -7.95 11.13
CA ASN A 318 -13.40 -8.45 9.89
C ASN A 318 -13.20 -9.96 9.84
N PRO A 319 -14.28 -10.76 9.87
CA PRO A 319 -14.18 -12.22 9.86
C PRO A 319 -13.35 -12.73 8.68
N ILE A 320 -12.51 -13.72 8.95
CA ILE A 320 -11.69 -14.42 7.95
C ILE A 320 -11.91 -15.93 8.08
N PRO A 321 -11.85 -16.69 6.97
CA PRO A 321 -12.21 -18.11 6.98
C PRO A 321 -11.40 -18.99 7.94
N SER A 322 -10.18 -18.54 8.26
CA SER A 322 -9.24 -19.30 9.11
C SER A 322 -9.41 -19.04 10.62
N ARG A 323 -10.41 -18.23 11.05
CA ARG A 323 -10.54 -17.75 12.41
C ARG A 323 -11.98 -17.76 12.90
N PRO A 324 -12.25 -18.29 14.13
CA PRO A 324 -13.57 -18.33 14.71
C PRO A 324 -13.98 -17.03 15.41
N GLU A 325 -13.05 -16.09 15.62
CA GLU A 325 -13.29 -14.85 16.35
C GLU A 325 -14.39 -14.01 15.67
N VAL A 326 -15.13 -13.28 16.46
CA VAL A 326 -16.23 -12.44 16.01
C VAL A 326 -15.97 -10.96 16.30
N PRO A 327 -16.53 -10.04 15.51
CA PRO A 327 -16.41 -8.61 15.79
C PRO A 327 -17.11 -8.26 17.10
N THR A 328 -16.57 -7.27 17.80
CA THR A 328 -17.21 -6.65 18.96
C THR A 328 -18.53 -5.99 18.55
N ALA A 329 -19.58 -6.13 19.38
CA ALA A 329 -20.87 -5.49 19.16
C ALA A 329 -20.74 -3.95 19.11
N GLN A 330 -21.61 -3.28 18.35
CA GLN A 330 -21.52 -1.84 18.13
C GLN A 330 -21.63 -1.06 19.45
N GLU A 331 -22.54 -1.47 20.35
CA GLU A 331 -22.75 -0.82 21.65
C GLU A 331 -21.44 -0.86 22.46
N ARG A 332 -20.73 -1.99 22.45
CA ARG A 332 -19.44 -2.09 23.15
C ARG A 332 -18.35 -1.24 22.49
N ILE A 333 -18.35 -1.11 21.16
CA ILE A 333 -17.43 -0.21 20.45
C ILE A 333 -17.67 1.25 20.86
N ASP A 334 -18.94 1.64 21.00
CA ASP A 334 -19.34 2.99 21.44
C ASP A 334 -18.88 3.24 22.88
N ASP A 335 -19.04 2.27 23.79
CA ASP A 335 -18.52 2.34 25.16
C ASP A 335 -16.99 2.49 25.20
N VAL A 336 -16.28 1.68 24.41
CA VAL A 336 -14.81 1.75 24.30
C VAL A 336 -14.37 3.12 23.78
N GLN A 337 -15.06 3.68 22.79
CA GLN A 337 -14.77 5.03 22.31
C GLN A 337 -14.96 6.06 23.42
N ALA A 338 -16.08 6.01 24.13
CA ALA A 338 -16.38 6.93 25.23
C ALA A 338 -15.34 6.85 26.36
N LEU A 339 -14.88 5.63 26.71
CA LEU A 339 -13.82 5.41 27.70
C LEU A 339 -12.50 6.05 27.27
N LEU A 340 -12.09 5.86 26.03
CA LEU A 340 -10.85 6.45 25.47
C LEU A 340 -10.93 7.98 25.42
N GLU A 341 -12.05 8.53 24.95
CA GLU A 341 -12.28 9.97 24.87
C GLU A 341 -12.32 10.61 26.27
N SER A 342 -12.94 9.95 27.26
CA SER A 342 -12.93 10.42 28.67
C SER A 342 -11.52 10.44 29.27
N ALA A 343 -10.61 9.58 28.79
CA ALA A 343 -9.19 9.59 29.15
C ALA A 343 -8.37 10.60 28.31
N GLY A 344 -9.01 11.45 27.50
CA GLY A 344 -8.36 12.46 26.67
C GLY A 344 -7.69 11.92 25.39
N ILE A 345 -8.02 10.71 24.97
CA ILE A 345 -7.46 10.09 23.77
C ILE A 345 -8.42 10.31 22.59
N GLU A 346 -7.97 11.06 21.57
CA GLU A 346 -8.76 11.22 20.34
C GLU A 346 -9.00 9.86 19.71
N THR A 347 -10.27 9.52 19.47
CA THR A 347 -10.68 8.19 19.01
C THR A 347 -11.63 8.33 17.82
N ARG A 348 -11.52 7.39 16.86
CA ARG A 348 -12.45 7.25 15.74
C ARG A 348 -12.82 5.80 15.54
N GLN A 349 -14.08 5.57 15.22
CA GLN A 349 -14.52 4.27 14.73
C GLN A 349 -14.35 4.20 13.22
N ARG A 350 -13.77 3.12 12.74
CA ARG A 350 -13.71 2.83 11.31
C ARG A 350 -14.96 2.05 10.92
N ARG A 351 -15.78 2.65 10.08
CA ARG A 351 -16.87 1.90 9.42
C ARG A 351 -16.25 0.89 8.46
N THR A 352 -16.61 -0.37 8.60
CA THR A 352 -16.18 -1.44 7.69
C THR A 352 -16.69 -1.13 6.28
N LYS A 353 -15.79 -1.26 5.32
CA LYS A 353 -16.11 -1.09 3.89
C LYS A 353 -15.51 -2.27 3.15
N GLY A 354 -16.33 -2.96 2.34
CA GLY A 354 -15.87 -4.05 1.50
C GLY A 354 -15.82 -5.43 2.17
N ASP A 355 -16.41 -5.60 3.36
CA ASP A 355 -16.51 -6.89 4.05
C ASP A 355 -17.22 -7.95 3.22
N GLY A 356 -18.32 -7.59 2.57
CA GLY A 356 -19.10 -8.49 1.72
C GLY A 356 -18.34 -9.07 0.49
N VAL A 357 -17.15 -8.54 0.18
CA VAL A 357 -16.30 -8.98 -0.94
C VAL A 357 -14.87 -9.28 -0.49
N MET A 358 -14.66 -9.55 0.79
CA MET A 358 -13.32 -9.80 1.36
C MET A 358 -12.31 -8.70 1.00
N ALA A 359 -12.75 -7.43 1.06
CA ALA A 359 -11.95 -6.25 0.74
C ALA A 359 -11.65 -5.36 1.96
N ALA A 360 -12.11 -5.77 3.14
CA ALA A 360 -11.81 -5.06 4.37
C ALA A 360 -10.40 -5.35 4.90
N CYS A 361 -9.96 -4.54 5.86
CA CYS A 361 -8.64 -4.72 6.47
C CYS A 361 -8.48 -6.12 7.09
N GLY A 362 -7.35 -6.75 6.79
CA GLY A 362 -7.03 -8.11 7.24
C GLY A 362 -7.60 -9.23 6.36
N GLN A 363 -8.42 -8.94 5.35
CA GLN A 363 -9.10 -9.95 4.54
C GLN A 363 -8.41 -10.29 3.22
N LEU A 364 -7.39 -9.52 2.80
CA LEU A 364 -6.75 -9.67 1.49
C LEU A 364 -5.84 -10.89 1.41
N GLY A 365 -5.77 -11.49 0.22
CA GLY A 365 -4.85 -12.56 -0.14
C GLY A 365 -5.52 -13.87 -0.50
N ASP A 366 -4.80 -14.68 -1.29
CA ASP A 366 -5.18 -16.04 -1.68
C ASP A 366 -4.10 -17.03 -1.24
N PRO A 367 -4.36 -17.87 -0.22
CA PRO A 367 -3.40 -18.85 0.29
C PRO A 367 -2.99 -19.91 -0.73
N SER A 368 -3.78 -20.14 -1.79
CA SER A 368 -3.46 -21.12 -2.83
C SER A 368 -2.18 -20.81 -3.59
N GLN A 369 -1.81 -19.52 -3.66
CA GLN A 369 -0.58 -19.05 -4.32
C GLN A 369 0.71 -19.63 -3.68
N ARG A 370 0.66 -20.05 -2.40
CA ARG A 370 1.78 -20.71 -1.73
C ARG A 370 2.09 -22.09 -2.31
N GLN A 371 1.07 -22.81 -2.79
CA GLN A 371 1.21 -24.18 -3.31
C GLN A 371 1.92 -24.21 -4.67
N HIS A 372 1.77 -23.17 -5.49
CA HIS A 372 2.47 -23.07 -6.78
C HIS A 372 4.00 -22.96 -6.64
N THR A 373 4.50 -22.45 -5.51
CA THR A 373 5.96 -22.32 -5.27
C THR A 373 6.62 -23.67 -4.98
N THR A 374 5.90 -24.62 -4.39
CA THR A 374 6.41 -25.96 -4.08
C THR A 374 6.43 -26.88 -5.32
N ARG A 375 5.44 -26.76 -6.21
CA ARG A 375 5.40 -27.55 -7.45
C ARG A 375 6.51 -27.19 -8.43
N SER A 376 6.79 -25.90 -8.66
CA SER A 376 7.85 -25.49 -9.58
C SER A 376 9.28 -25.83 -9.10
N ARG A 377 9.51 -26.05 -7.79
CA ARG A 377 10.77 -26.54 -7.26
C ARG A 377 10.98 -28.03 -7.45
N HIS A 378 9.92 -28.83 -7.54
CA HIS A 378 9.99 -30.27 -7.77
C HIS A 378 10.10 -30.64 -9.26
N GLU A 379 9.57 -29.80 -10.17
CA GLU A 379 9.67 -30.03 -11.61
C GLU A 379 11.08 -29.73 -12.18
N HIS A 380 11.93 -28.98 -11.46
CA HIS A 380 13.32 -28.71 -11.87
C HIS A 380 14.35 -29.64 -11.22
N GLN A 381 13.92 -30.66 -10.45
CA GLN A 381 14.80 -31.65 -9.79
C GLN A 381 14.54 -33.10 -10.23
N ALA A 382 13.85 -33.33 -11.33
CA ALA A 382 13.79 -34.64 -11.94
C ALA A 382 15.00 -34.83 -12.88
N PRO A 383 15.71 -35.98 -12.79
CA PRO A 383 16.98 -36.23 -13.51
C PRO A 383 16.79 -36.37 -15.02
#